data_de91086643afa48f2aac46d45aa4bf21
#
_entry.id   de91086643afa48f2aac46d45aa4bf21
#
_cell.length_a   1.000
_cell.length_b   1.000
_cell.length_c   1.000
_cell.angle_alpha   90.00
_cell.angle_beta   90.00
_cell.angle_gamma   90.00
#
_symmetry.space_group_name_H-M   'P 1'
#
loop_
_entity.id
_entity.type
_entity.pdbx_description
1 polymer ?
#
loop_
_entity_poly.entity_id
_entity_poly.type
_entity_poly.pdbx_seq_one_letter_code
_entity_poly.pdbx_strand_id
1 'polypeptide(L)'
;MLKNRKIIFLNIFFLLLIIAANAQTPNFEQTIHIHVWSELDAYPELAEAQNTEAGIFEYSTNRIKNVAPFLINGMVYGWNFVYTPSDKLRAIDEYFEISPINQIDTKANPITYKNPWIQDNLVHI
;
A
#
# COMPACT_ATOMS: atom_id res chain seq x y z
N MET A 1 -18.10 -11.74 -60.99
CA MET A 1 -17.20 -10.83 -60.24
C MET A 1 -17.64 -10.49 -58.80
N LEU A 2 -18.94 -10.43 -58.47
CA LEU A 2 -19.47 -10.10 -57.16
C LEU A 2 -19.25 -11.18 -56.08
N LYS A 3 -19.17 -12.47 -56.47
CA LYS A 3 -19.07 -13.60 -55.52
C LYS A 3 -17.72 -13.62 -54.78
N ASN A 4 -16.64 -13.25 -55.46
CA ASN A 4 -15.30 -13.22 -54.84
C ASN A 4 -15.12 -12.04 -53.86
N ARG A 5 -15.81 -10.92 -54.08
CA ARG A 5 -15.74 -9.78 -53.16
C ARG A 5 -16.36 -10.09 -51.79
N LYS A 6 -17.47 -10.84 -51.74
CA LYS A 6 -18.12 -11.27 -50.49
C LYS A 6 -17.21 -12.22 -49.68
N ILE A 7 -16.48 -13.10 -50.34
CA ILE A 7 -15.54 -14.04 -49.68
C ILE A 7 -14.34 -13.28 -49.10
N ILE A 8 -13.82 -12.27 -49.80
CA ILE A 8 -12.71 -11.44 -49.30
C ILE A 8 -13.16 -10.62 -48.08
N PHE A 9 -14.36 -10.01 -48.10
CA PHE A 9 -14.91 -9.28 -46.95
C PHE A 9 -15.10 -10.20 -45.74
N LEU A 10 -15.60 -11.41 -45.93
CA LEU A 10 -15.79 -12.38 -44.86
C LEU A 10 -14.48 -12.78 -44.21
N ASN A 11 -13.43 -13.01 -45.01
CA ASN A 11 -12.11 -13.34 -44.50
C ASN A 11 -11.46 -12.19 -43.72
N ILE A 12 -11.58 -10.95 -44.20
CA ILE A 12 -11.07 -9.76 -43.51
C ILE A 12 -11.80 -9.56 -42.17
N PHE A 13 -13.13 -9.76 -42.15
CA PHE A 13 -13.92 -9.66 -40.93
C PHE A 13 -13.53 -10.72 -39.90
N PHE A 14 -13.26 -11.97 -40.35
CA PHE A 14 -12.80 -13.06 -39.49
C PHE A 14 -11.39 -12.79 -38.93
N LEU A 15 -10.50 -12.20 -39.75
CA LEU A 15 -9.13 -11.83 -39.35
C LEU A 15 -9.17 -10.72 -38.27
N LEU A 16 -10.06 -9.73 -38.44
CA LEU A 16 -10.27 -8.65 -37.44
C LEU A 16 -10.82 -9.19 -36.11
N LEU A 17 -11.73 -10.17 -36.16
CA LEU A 17 -12.25 -10.84 -34.96
C LEU A 17 -11.16 -11.61 -34.20
N ILE A 18 -10.23 -12.27 -34.89
CA ILE A 18 -9.10 -12.99 -34.27
C ILE A 18 -8.14 -12.00 -33.60
N ILE A 19 -7.90 -10.83 -34.20
CA ILE A 19 -7.03 -9.79 -33.62
C ILE A 19 -7.66 -9.20 -32.37
N ALA A 20 -8.99 -8.95 -32.38
CA ALA A 20 -9.71 -8.44 -31.21
C ALA A 20 -9.75 -9.43 -30.04
N ALA A 21 -9.83 -10.74 -30.34
CA ALA A 21 -9.84 -11.79 -29.30
C ALA A 21 -8.49 -11.96 -28.59
N ASN A 22 -7.38 -11.55 -29.23
CA ASN A 22 -6.06 -11.62 -28.63
C ASN A 22 -5.61 -10.31 -27.92
N ALA A 23 -6.43 -9.29 -27.92
CA ALA A 23 -6.21 -8.07 -27.14
C ALA A 23 -6.57 -8.31 -25.66
N GLN A 24 -6.02 -9.35 -25.04
CA GLN A 24 -6.03 -9.47 -23.60
C GLN A 24 -5.13 -8.37 -23.05
N THR A 25 -5.71 -7.41 -22.36
CA THR A 25 -4.92 -6.51 -21.51
C THR A 25 -4.12 -7.38 -20.55
N PRO A 26 -2.80 -7.29 -20.53
CA PRO A 26 -2.02 -8.05 -19.56
C PRO A 26 -2.50 -7.63 -18.18
N ASN A 27 -3.12 -8.54 -17.44
CA ASN A 27 -3.38 -8.37 -16.02
C ASN A 27 -2.02 -8.41 -15.33
N PHE A 28 -1.44 -7.24 -15.13
CA PHE A 28 -0.29 -7.10 -14.26
C PHE A 28 -0.80 -7.16 -12.81
N GLU A 29 -0.87 -8.37 -12.26
CA GLU A 29 -0.94 -8.53 -10.81
C GLU A 29 0.39 -8.07 -10.23
N GLN A 30 0.46 -6.81 -9.84
CA GLN A 30 1.63 -6.28 -9.15
C GLN A 30 1.42 -6.46 -7.65
N THR A 31 2.23 -7.33 -7.05
CA THR A 31 2.33 -7.45 -5.60
C THR A 31 3.40 -6.47 -5.11
N ILE A 32 3.02 -5.57 -4.22
CA ILE A 32 3.95 -4.64 -3.56
C ILE A 32 4.41 -5.32 -2.27
N HIS A 33 5.72 -5.50 -2.12
CA HIS A 33 6.33 -5.96 -0.88
C HIS A 33 6.94 -4.77 -0.16
N ILE A 34 6.55 -4.58 1.11
CA ILE A 34 7.16 -3.58 1.98
C ILE A 34 7.73 -4.27 3.21
N HIS A 35 8.82 -3.73 3.71
CA HIS A 35 9.44 -4.13 4.96
C HIS A 35 9.29 -2.98 5.95
N VAL A 36 8.65 -3.24 7.07
CA VAL A 36 8.40 -2.25 8.13
C VAL A 36 9.00 -2.75 9.43
N TRP A 37 9.50 -1.85 10.23
CA TRP A 37 10.09 -2.15 11.52
C TRP A 37 9.66 -1.13 12.59
N SER A 38 9.73 -1.55 13.85
CA SER A 38 9.47 -0.72 15.03
C SER A 38 10.44 -1.10 16.14
N GLU A 39 10.89 -0.14 16.91
CA GLU A 39 11.69 -0.39 18.10
C GLU A 39 10.88 -1.15 19.16
N LEU A 40 11.55 -2.08 19.87
CA LEU A 40 10.96 -2.83 20.97
C LEU A 40 10.67 -1.96 22.19
N ASP A 41 11.53 -0.99 22.45
CA ASP A 41 11.54 -0.15 23.64
C ASP A 41 11.10 1.31 23.40
N ALA A 42 10.48 1.58 22.25
CA ALA A 42 10.06 2.93 21.86
C ALA A 42 9.13 3.62 22.88
N TYR A 43 8.48 2.84 23.76
CA TYR A 43 7.56 3.35 24.79
C TYR A 43 7.72 2.58 26.10
N PRO A 44 8.74 2.89 26.92
CA PRO A 44 8.98 2.20 28.18
C PRO A 44 7.79 2.31 29.16
N GLU A 45 7.05 3.41 29.13
CA GLU A 45 5.87 3.62 29.98
C GLU A 45 4.72 2.63 29.69
N LEU A 46 4.61 2.16 28.45
CA LEU A 46 3.64 1.12 28.07
C LEU A 46 4.19 -0.29 28.30
N ALA A 47 5.49 -0.44 28.32
CA ALA A 47 6.17 -1.70 28.64
C ALA A 47 6.01 -2.07 30.13
N GLU A 48 5.88 -1.12 31.04
CA GLU A 48 5.59 -1.37 32.46
C GLU A 48 4.23 -2.04 32.67
N ALA A 49 3.26 -1.74 31.82
CA ALA A 49 1.94 -2.37 31.86
C ALA A 49 1.90 -3.78 31.25
N GLN A 50 2.92 -4.14 30.43
CA GLN A 50 2.99 -5.41 29.70
C GLN A 50 4.31 -6.16 29.95
N ASN A 51 4.84 -6.11 31.14
CA ASN A 51 6.18 -6.47 31.61
C ASN A 51 6.71 -7.88 31.27
N THR A 52 6.41 -8.40 30.09
CA THR A 52 6.97 -9.63 29.53
C THR A 52 7.52 -9.37 28.12
N GLU A 53 8.64 -10.02 27.75
CA GLU A 53 9.18 -9.95 26.38
C GLU A 53 8.11 -10.24 25.32
N ALA A 54 7.19 -11.16 25.61
CA ALA A 54 6.06 -11.48 24.72
C ALA A 54 5.10 -10.28 24.53
N GLY A 55 4.80 -9.53 25.59
CA GLY A 55 3.92 -8.36 25.53
C GLY A 55 4.54 -7.20 24.75
N ILE A 56 5.83 -6.95 24.91
CA ILE A 56 6.58 -5.91 24.18
C ILE A 56 6.60 -6.26 22.67
N PHE A 57 6.89 -7.50 22.35
CA PHE A 57 6.89 -7.99 20.96
C PHE A 57 5.51 -7.87 20.31
N GLU A 58 4.46 -8.26 21.01
CA GLU A 58 3.09 -8.16 20.52
C GLU A 58 2.67 -6.70 20.31
N TYR A 59 3.03 -5.82 21.24
CA TYR A 59 2.75 -4.39 21.12
C TYR A 59 3.41 -3.79 19.87
N SER A 60 4.73 -4.01 19.70
CA SER A 60 5.48 -3.52 18.54
C SER A 60 4.95 -4.08 17.23
N THR A 61 4.59 -5.36 17.21
CA THR A 61 3.96 -6.02 16.05
C THR A 61 2.63 -5.39 15.70
N ASN A 62 1.77 -5.15 16.68
CA ASN A 62 0.45 -4.53 16.47
C ASN A 62 0.58 -3.08 16.00
N ARG A 63 1.55 -2.35 16.52
CA ARG A 63 1.88 -0.99 16.05
C ARG A 63 2.24 -0.96 14.57
N ILE A 64 3.13 -1.87 14.13
CA ILE A 64 3.48 -1.99 12.71
C ILE A 64 2.24 -2.28 11.88
N LYS A 65 1.41 -3.23 12.30
CA LYS A 65 0.17 -3.60 11.58
C LYS A 65 -0.82 -2.44 11.48
N ASN A 66 -0.86 -1.56 12.47
CA ASN A 66 -1.72 -0.38 12.46
C ASN A 66 -1.18 0.73 11.53
N VAL A 67 0.15 0.87 11.44
CA VAL A 67 0.79 1.90 10.60
C VAL A 67 0.92 1.46 9.14
N ALA A 68 1.08 0.15 8.88
CA ALA A 68 1.29 -0.37 7.53
C ALA A 68 0.22 0.06 6.51
N PRO A 69 -1.09 0.03 6.79
CA PRO A 69 -2.10 0.52 5.86
C PRO A 69 -1.92 2.00 5.50
N PHE A 70 -1.54 2.83 6.45
CA PHE A 70 -1.27 4.25 6.21
C PHE A 70 -0.10 4.44 5.24
N LEU A 71 1.01 3.71 5.44
CA LEU A 71 2.18 3.74 4.56
C LEU A 71 1.83 3.25 3.16
N ILE A 72 1.14 2.11 3.05
CA ILE A 72 0.74 1.53 1.76
C ILE A 72 -0.16 2.50 0.99
N ASN A 73 -1.16 3.09 1.65
CA ASN A 73 -2.04 4.06 1.02
C ASN A 73 -1.27 5.26 0.46
N GLY A 74 -0.34 5.81 1.24
CA GLY A 74 0.50 6.91 0.79
C GLY A 74 1.46 6.54 -0.34
N MET A 75 2.03 5.33 -0.31
CA MET A 75 2.90 4.83 -1.39
C MET A 75 2.14 4.62 -2.71
N VAL A 76 0.89 4.19 -2.65
CA VAL A 76 0.06 3.89 -3.83
C VAL A 76 -0.60 5.16 -4.40
N TYR A 77 -1.16 6.00 -3.54
CA TYR A 77 -1.97 7.14 -3.96
C TYR A 77 -1.28 8.49 -3.80
N GLY A 78 -0.13 8.53 -3.11
CA GLY A 78 0.55 9.77 -2.77
C GLY A 78 0.07 10.35 -1.44
N TRP A 79 0.66 11.50 -1.06
CA TRP A 79 0.49 12.13 0.23
C TRP A 79 -0.09 13.54 0.11
N ASN A 80 -1.03 13.87 0.97
CA ASN A 80 -1.38 15.23 1.30
C ASN A 80 -0.43 15.71 2.39
N PHE A 81 0.06 16.92 2.24
CA PHE A 81 1.00 17.54 3.16
C PHE A 81 0.52 18.94 3.50
N VAL A 82 0.36 19.22 4.78
CA VAL A 82 0.03 20.54 5.30
C VAL A 82 1.11 20.96 6.28
N TYR A 83 1.71 22.11 6.05
CA TYR A 83 2.72 22.67 6.92
C TYR A 83 2.46 24.14 7.17
N THR A 84 2.41 24.52 8.44
CA THR A 84 2.36 25.92 8.88
C THR A 84 3.57 26.17 9.75
N PRO A 85 4.49 27.05 9.35
CA PRO A 85 5.65 27.38 10.17
C PRO A 85 5.22 28.16 11.42
N SER A 86 5.97 28.01 12.52
CA SER A 86 5.73 28.79 13.71
C SER A 86 5.98 30.28 13.48
N ASP A 87 5.08 31.13 13.98
CA ASP A 87 5.26 32.59 14.01
C ASP A 87 5.02 33.10 15.44
N LYS A 88 6.11 33.30 16.16
CA LYS A 88 6.05 33.76 17.56
C LYS A 88 5.45 35.15 17.70
N LEU A 89 5.55 36.02 16.70
CA LEU A 89 4.99 37.36 16.74
C LEU A 89 3.46 37.37 16.66
N ARG A 90 2.91 36.37 15.94
CA ARG A 90 1.48 36.18 15.72
C ARG A 90 0.88 35.10 16.63
N ALA A 91 1.67 34.52 17.54
CA ALA A 91 1.27 33.39 18.40
C ALA A 91 0.72 32.19 17.58
N ILE A 92 1.35 31.90 16.44
CA ILE A 92 1.04 30.73 15.60
C ILE A 92 2.04 29.64 15.96
N ASP A 93 1.53 28.49 16.38
CA ASP A 93 2.33 27.30 16.62
C ASP A 93 2.65 26.59 15.31
N GLU A 94 3.76 25.87 15.28
CA GLU A 94 4.09 25.00 14.16
C GLU A 94 3.06 23.87 14.03
N TYR A 95 2.57 23.68 12.82
CA TYR A 95 1.63 22.60 12.52
C TYR A 95 2.10 21.80 11.32
N PHE A 96 2.09 20.49 11.47
CA PHE A 96 2.44 19.55 10.44
C PHE A 96 1.42 18.42 10.38
N GLU A 97 0.89 18.15 9.21
CA GLU A 97 0.01 17.02 8.96
C GLU A 97 0.39 16.32 7.66
N ILE A 98 0.43 14.99 7.71
CA ILE A 98 0.58 14.13 6.54
C ILE A 98 -0.53 13.10 6.54
N SER A 99 -1.18 12.92 5.38
CA SER A 99 -2.21 11.91 5.19
C SER A 99 -2.17 11.35 3.79
N PRO A 100 -2.51 10.06 3.57
CA PRO A 100 -2.63 9.53 2.22
C PRO A 100 -3.81 10.18 1.49
N ILE A 101 -3.64 10.40 0.17
CA ILE A 101 -4.67 11.03 -0.67
C ILE A 101 -5.92 10.14 -0.77
N ASN A 102 -5.73 8.81 -0.76
CA ASN A 102 -6.83 7.84 -0.86
C ASN A 102 -6.49 6.57 -0.07
N GLN A 103 -7.46 5.66 0.05
CA GLN A 103 -7.32 4.40 0.75
C GLN A 103 -7.53 3.22 -0.20
N ILE A 104 -6.74 2.16 -0.03
CA ILE A 104 -6.92 0.89 -0.72
C ILE A 104 -8.19 0.22 -0.21
N ASP A 105 -8.98 -0.31 -1.13
CA ASP A 105 -10.03 -1.27 -0.77
C ASP A 105 -9.38 -2.60 -0.33
N THR A 106 -9.29 -2.79 0.96
CA THR A 106 -8.67 -3.99 1.56
C THR A 106 -9.47 -5.28 1.33
N LYS A 107 -10.71 -5.19 0.85
CA LYS A 107 -11.49 -6.38 0.44
C LYS A 107 -11.04 -6.87 -0.93
N ALA A 108 -10.77 -5.95 -1.86
CA ALA A 108 -10.28 -6.29 -3.19
C ALA A 108 -8.76 -6.54 -3.20
N ASN A 109 -8.02 -5.83 -2.32
CA ASN A 109 -6.55 -5.87 -2.25
C ASN A 109 -6.12 -6.14 -0.80
N PRO A 110 -6.15 -7.40 -0.33
CA PRO A 110 -5.86 -7.73 1.05
C PRO A 110 -4.39 -7.49 1.38
N ILE A 111 -4.14 -6.90 2.56
CA ILE A 111 -2.81 -6.77 3.12
C ILE A 111 -2.47 -8.06 3.83
N THR A 112 -1.41 -8.75 3.39
CA THR A 112 -0.93 -9.99 4.01
C THR A 112 0.34 -9.70 4.78
N TYR A 113 0.35 -10.04 6.06
CA TYR A 113 1.52 -9.90 6.93
C TYR A 113 2.29 -11.21 7.01
N LYS A 114 3.61 -11.12 6.87
CA LYS A 114 4.52 -12.26 7.16
C LYS A 114 4.71 -12.41 8.67
N ASN A 115 5.33 -13.52 9.08
CA ASN A 115 5.68 -13.71 10.48
C ASN A 115 6.69 -12.64 10.92
N PRO A 116 6.42 -11.93 12.03
CA PRO A 116 7.35 -10.95 12.54
C PRO A 116 8.60 -11.63 13.16
N TRP A 117 9.75 -10.93 13.11
CA TRP A 117 10.98 -11.37 13.75
C TRP A 117 11.69 -10.22 14.44
N ILE A 118 12.59 -10.54 15.39
CA ILE A 118 13.41 -9.56 16.09
C ILE A 118 14.83 -9.60 15.53
N GLN A 119 15.38 -8.43 15.25
CA GLN A 119 16.77 -8.22 14.89
C GLN A 119 17.21 -6.84 15.36
N ASP A 120 18.40 -6.74 16.00
CA ASP A 120 19.00 -5.47 16.44
C ASP A 120 18.06 -4.59 17.30
N ASN A 121 17.32 -5.20 18.23
CA ASN A 121 16.30 -4.57 19.08
C ASN A 121 15.11 -3.96 18.32
N LEU A 122 14.89 -4.40 17.08
CA LEU A 122 13.78 -4.01 16.23
C LEU A 122 12.86 -5.20 15.95
N VAL A 123 11.56 -4.97 15.95
CA VAL A 123 10.57 -5.91 15.38
C VAL A 123 10.38 -5.57 13.90
N HIS A 124 10.48 -6.57 13.07
CA HIS A 124 10.32 -6.48 11.64
C HIS A 124 9.09 -7.29 11.18
N ILE A 125 8.43 -6.83 10.14
CA ILE A 125 7.39 -7.54 9.37
C ILE A 125 7.62 -7.34 7.88
#